data_e4b3a914a7df337b21e9144446a5de29
#
_entry.id   e4b3a914a7df337b21e9144446a5de29
#
_cell.length_a   1.000
_cell.length_b   1.000
_cell.length_c   1.000
_cell.angle_alpha   90.00
_cell.angle_beta   90.00
_cell.angle_gamma   90.00
#
_symmetry.space_group_name_H-M   'P 1'
#
loop_
_entity.id
_entity.type
_entity.pdbx_description
1 polymer ?
#
loop_
_entity_poly.entity_id
_entity_poly.type
_entity_poly.pdbx_seq_one_letter_code
_entity_poly.pdbx_strand_id
1 'polypeptide(L)'
;MRRVLIVDDEVLVRIGIKHSITWDQNGFELIGEASDGKEALEMIQKLAPDIVILDINMPVLNGIEVLRELKEQKYKGKVIVLTCFNEIEYARSAMKYGASDYVL
;
A
#
# COMPACT_ATOMS: atom_id res chain seq x y z
N MET A 1 -5.72 15.37 -9.27
CA MET A 1 -5.52 13.91 -9.39
C MET A 1 -5.30 13.28 -8.03
N ARG A 2 -5.79 12.07 -7.86
CA ARG A 2 -5.49 11.32 -6.64
C ARG A 2 -4.06 10.80 -6.70
N ARG A 3 -3.35 10.98 -5.62
CA ARG A 3 -1.92 10.67 -5.52
C ARG A 3 -1.75 9.28 -4.92
N VAL A 4 -0.98 8.43 -5.59
CA VAL A 4 -0.85 7.01 -5.24
C VAL A 4 0.59 6.65 -4.91
N LEU A 5 0.78 5.91 -3.82
CA LEU A 5 2.06 5.33 -3.43
C LEU A 5 1.96 3.80 -3.55
N ILE A 6 2.95 3.17 -4.17
CA ILE A 6 3.04 1.71 -4.26
C ILE A 6 4.07 1.22 -3.26
N VAL A 7 3.70 0.24 -2.44
CA VAL A 7 4.57 -0.37 -1.44
C VAL A 7 4.65 -1.87 -1.66
N ASP A 8 5.81 -2.36 -2.09
CA ASP A 8 6.05 -3.78 -2.33
C ASP A 8 7.57 -4.01 -2.34
N ASP A 9 8.04 -5.08 -1.72
CA ASP A 9 9.46 -5.38 -1.68
C ASP A 9 9.99 -5.98 -3.00
N GLU A 10 9.10 -6.42 -3.88
CA GLU A 10 9.49 -7.01 -5.16
C GLU A 10 9.43 -5.97 -6.28
N VAL A 11 10.59 -5.71 -6.89
CA VAL A 11 10.70 -4.75 -7.99
C VAL A 11 9.79 -5.12 -9.16
N LEU A 12 9.73 -6.41 -9.50
CA LEU A 12 8.91 -6.86 -10.64
C LEU A 12 7.42 -6.64 -10.40
N VAL A 13 6.96 -6.79 -9.17
CA VAL A 13 5.56 -6.52 -8.84
C VAL A 13 5.27 -5.02 -8.99
N ARG A 14 6.15 -4.15 -8.50
CA ARG A 14 5.97 -2.71 -8.66
C ARG A 14 5.94 -2.32 -10.13
N ILE A 15 6.84 -2.87 -10.94
CA ILE A 15 6.85 -2.63 -12.39
C ILE A 15 5.54 -3.09 -13.03
N GLY A 16 5.06 -4.27 -12.67
CA GLY A 16 3.79 -4.79 -13.17
C GLY A 16 2.62 -3.88 -12.87
N ILE A 17 2.53 -3.40 -11.64
CA ILE A 17 1.47 -2.48 -11.23
C ILE A 17 1.55 -1.17 -12.00
N LYS A 18 2.75 -0.61 -12.13
CA LYS A 18 2.95 0.64 -12.87
C LYS A 18 2.49 0.55 -14.32
N HIS A 19 2.74 -0.59 -14.95
CA HIS A 19 2.39 -0.79 -16.37
C HIS A 19 0.97 -1.29 -16.60
N SER A 20 0.28 -1.77 -15.56
CA SER A 20 -1.07 -2.27 -15.67
C SER A 20 -2.14 -1.19 -15.63
N ILE A 21 -1.80 -0.01 -15.16
CA ILE A 21 -2.75 1.07 -14.94
C ILE A 21 -2.38 2.27 -15.81
N THR A 22 -3.39 2.82 -16.49
CA THR A 22 -3.24 4.09 -17.21
C THR A 22 -3.56 5.21 -16.22
N TRP A 23 -2.55 5.63 -15.49
CA TRP A 23 -2.70 6.54 -14.34
C TRP A 23 -3.41 7.84 -14.68
N ASP A 24 -2.87 8.57 -15.63
CA ASP A 24 -3.40 9.89 -16.01
C ASP A 24 -4.82 9.84 -16.50
N GLN A 25 -5.14 8.84 -17.35
CA GLN A 25 -6.46 8.71 -17.94
C GLN A 25 -7.53 8.37 -16.91
N ASN A 26 -7.13 7.78 -15.78
CA ASN A 26 -8.05 7.41 -14.71
C ASN A 26 -8.04 8.40 -13.55
N GLY A 27 -7.36 9.51 -13.68
CA GLY A 27 -7.33 10.55 -12.66
C GLY A 27 -6.38 10.28 -11.50
N PHE A 28 -5.35 9.45 -11.74
CA PHE A 28 -4.36 9.10 -10.71
C PHE A 28 -2.97 9.60 -11.08
N GLU A 29 -2.20 9.89 -10.06
CA GLU A 29 -0.78 10.24 -10.21
C GLU A 29 0.04 9.32 -9.31
N LEU A 30 0.96 8.55 -9.90
CA LEU A 30 1.89 7.74 -9.12
C LEU A 30 3.00 8.64 -8.59
N ILE A 31 3.06 8.84 -7.27
CA ILE A 31 3.99 9.79 -6.65
C ILE A 31 5.23 9.14 -6.07
N GLY A 32 5.28 7.83 -5.97
CA GLY A 32 6.45 7.16 -5.44
C GLY A 32 6.25 5.68 -5.22
N GLU A 33 7.33 5.04 -4.82
CA GLU A 33 7.38 3.61 -4.52
C GLU A 33 8.20 3.40 -3.26
N ALA A 34 7.79 2.47 -2.42
CA ALA A 34 8.55 2.05 -1.25
C ALA A 34 8.80 0.55 -1.32
N SER A 35 9.94 0.10 -0.83
CA SER A 35 10.35 -1.31 -0.90
C SER A 35 10.23 -2.05 0.44
N ASP A 36 9.89 -1.37 1.51
CA ASP A 36 9.63 -1.97 2.81
C ASP A 36 8.71 -1.08 3.64
N GLY A 37 8.24 -1.62 4.76
CA GLY A 37 7.26 -0.92 5.59
C GLY A 37 7.81 0.34 6.26
N LYS A 38 9.08 0.36 6.62
CA LYS A 38 9.69 1.54 7.24
C LYS A 38 9.76 2.69 6.26
N GLU A 39 10.24 2.41 5.05
CA GLU A 39 10.30 3.40 3.98
C GLU A 39 8.90 3.90 3.64
N ALA A 40 7.92 2.98 3.61
CA ALA A 40 6.53 3.33 3.35
C ALA A 40 6.00 4.34 4.36
N LEU A 41 6.21 4.10 5.66
CA LEU A 41 5.73 5.02 6.68
C LEU A 41 6.38 6.40 6.57
N GLU A 42 7.67 6.43 6.28
CA GLU A 42 8.37 7.70 6.08
C GLU A 42 7.81 8.47 4.88
N MET A 43 7.57 7.78 3.77
CA MET A 43 7.02 8.40 2.57
C MET A 43 5.57 8.85 2.76
N ILE A 44 4.77 8.07 3.47
CA ILE A 44 3.38 8.43 3.74
C ILE A 44 3.31 9.71 4.58
N GLN A 45 4.15 9.83 5.60
CA GLN A 45 4.19 11.04 6.41
C GLN A 45 4.64 12.25 5.60
N LYS A 46 5.63 12.05 4.72
CA LYS A 46 6.23 13.14 3.95
C LYS A 46 5.36 13.58 2.79
N LEU A 47 4.75 12.63 2.08
CA LEU A 47 4.05 12.90 0.83
C LEU A 47 2.53 12.96 0.98
N ALA A 48 1.99 12.40 2.05
CA ALA A 48 0.54 12.35 2.30
C ALA A 48 -0.26 11.87 1.08
N PRO A 49 0.01 10.65 0.56
CA PRO A 49 -0.71 10.15 -0.61
C PRO A 49 -2.20 9.96 -0.29
N ASP A 50 -3.02 10.00 -1.32
CA ASP A 50 -4.46 9.75 -1.17
C ASP A 50 -4.76 8.26 -1.10
N ILE A 51 -3.95 7.45 -1.79
CA ILE A 51 -4.13 5.99 -1.87
C ILE A 51 -2.76 5.33 -1.70
N VAL A 52 -2.73 4.27 -0.90
CA VAL A 52 -1.55 3.41 -0.75
C VAL A 52 -1.90 2.01 -1.22
N ILE A 53 -1.14 1.49 -2.18
CA ILE A 53 -1.23 0.08 -2.58
C ILE A 53 -0.14 -0.65 -1.80
N LEU A 54 -0.52 -1.54 -0.93
CA LEU A 54 0.36 -2.09 0.11
C LEU A 54 0.43 -3.61 0.05
N ASP A 55 1.63 -4.14 -0.11
CA ASP A 55 1.89 -5.57 0.05
C ASP A 55 1.93 -5.89 1.55
N ILE A 56 1.31 -7.00 1.95
CA ILE A 56 1.33 -7.44 3.35
C ILE A 56 2.67 -8.08 3.71
N ASN A 57 3.20 -8.91 2.84
CA ASN A 57 4.35 -9.75 3.15
C ASN A 57 5.67 -9.09 2.77
N MET A 58 6.18 -8.25 3.65
CA MET A 58 7.41 -7.50 3.42
C MET A 58 8.40 -7.67 4.58
N PRO A 59 9.71 -7.55 4.31
CA PRO A 59 10.71 -7.56 5.38
C PRO A 59 10.69 -6.27 6.20
N VAL A 60 11.38 -6.26 7.31
CA VAL A 60 11.56 -5.16 8.25
C VAL A 60 10.27 -4.84 8.99
N LEU A 61 9.26 -4.34 8.27
CA LEU A 61 7.97 -4.01 8.83
C LEU A 61 6.93 -4.45 7.80
N ASN A 62 6.10 -5.44 8.14
CA ASN A 62 5.13 -5.99 7.20
C ASN A 62 3.90 -5.08 7.05
N GLY A 63 3.03 -5.42 6.09
CA GLY A 63 1.87 -4.58 5.79
C GLY A 63 0.89 -4.42 6.94
N ILE A 64 0.72 -5.45 7.77
CA ILE A 64 -0.16 -5.35 8.94
C ILE A 64 0.38 -4.34 9.94
N GLU A 65 1.69 -4.37 10.18
CA GLU A 65 2.34 -3.41 11.07
C GLU A 65 2.23 -1.98 10.53
N VAL A 66 2.37 -1.81 9.22
CA VAL A 66 2.18 -0.51 8.56
C VAL A 66 0.76 -0.01 8.78
N LEU A 67 -0.25 -0.87 8.59
CA LEU A 67 -1.65 -0.50 8.79
C LEU A 67 -1.93 -0.08 10.23
N ARG A 68 -1.35 -0.79 11.20
CA ARG A 68 -1.52 -0.44 12.61
C ARG A 68 -0.95 0.94 12.91
N GLU A 69 0.24 1.23 12.40
CA GLU A 69 0.86 2.54 12.57
C GLU A 69 0.05 3.65 11.91
N LEU A 70 -0.47 3.41 10.71
CA LEU A 70 -1.29 4.39 10.00
C LEU A 70 -2.58 4.68 10.75
N LYS A 71 -3.17 3.66 11.37
CA LYS A 71 -4.37 3.84 12.19
C LYS A 71 -4.07 4.69 13.42
N GLU A 72 -2.94 4.46 14.09
CA GLU A 72 -2.52 5.27 15.23
C GLU A 72 -2.24 6.71 14.85
N GLN A 73 -1.67 6.93 13.68
CA GLN A 73 -1.38 8.26 13.15
C GLN A 73 -2.61 8.95 12.57
N LYS A 74 -3.74 8.25 12.52
CA LYS A 74 -5.00 8.75 11.96
C LYS A 74 -4.87 9.17 10.49
N TYR A 75 -4.15 8.35 9.73
CA TYR A 75 -4.01 8.57 8.30
C TYR A 75 -5.38 8.60 7.61
N LYS A 76 -5.60 9.61 6.78
CA LYS A 76 -6.90 9.89 6.15
C LYS A 76 -7.10 9.25 4.79
N GLY A 77 -6.03 8.77 4.17
CA GLY A 77 -6.11 8.16 2.84
C GLY A 77 -6.64 6.74 2.88
N LYS A 78 -6.74 6.14 1.71
CA LYS A 78 -7.21 4.77 1.55
C LYS A 78 -6.05 3.84 1.36
N VAL A 79 -6.16 2.63 1.88
CA VAL A 79 -5.15 1.58 1.74
C VAL A 79 -5.78 0.38 1.06
N ILE A 80 -5.21 -0.03 -0.08
CA ILE A 80 -5.60 -1.24 -0.78
C ILE A 80 -4.48 -2.25 -0.58
N VAL A 81 -4.80 -3.40 -0.01
CA VAL A 81 -3.82 -4.42 0.33
C VAL A 81 -3.75 -5.46 -0.77
N LEU A 82 -2.53 -5.77 -1.23
CA LEU A 82 -2.27 -6.88 -2.13
C LEU A 82 -1.82 -8.08 -1.31
N THR A 83 -2.36 -9.25 -1.60
CA THR A 83 -2.05 -10.45 -0.85
C THR A 83 -2.12 -11.68 -1.76
N CYS A 84 -1.31 -12.69 -1.46
CA CYS A 84 -1.41 -13.99 -2.11
C CYS A 84 -2.62 -14.73 -1.55
N PHE A 85 -3.24 -15.61 -2.35
CA PHE A 85 -4.46 -16.29 -1.90
C PHE A 85 -4.24 -17.20 -0.68
N ASN A 86 -3.02 -17.64 -0.41
CA ASN A 86 -2.71 -18.41 0.79
C ASN A 86 -2.52 -17.53 2.03
N GLU A 87 -2.74 -16.22 1.89
CA GLU A 87 -2.59 -15.25 2.97
C GLU A 87 -3.94 -14.63 3.36
N ILE A 88 -5.03 -15.38 3.20
CA ILE A 88 -6.37 -14.89 3.51
C ILE A 88 -6.50 -14.40 4.96
N GLU A 89 -5.83 -15.07 5.89
CA GLU A 89 -5.85 -14.64 7.29
C GLU A 89 -5.21 -13.24 7.45
N TYR A 90 -4.17 -12.95 6.70
CA TYR A 90 -3.56 -11.63 6.71
C TYR A 90 -4.50 -10.59 6.11
N ALA A 91 -5.22 -10.95 5.04
CA ALA A 91 -6.19 -10.04 4.44
C ALA A 91 -7.30 -9.68 5.43
N ARG A 92 -7.79 -10.65 6.19
CA ARG A 92 -8.79 -10.40 7.24
C ARG A 92 -8.24 -9.47 8.31
N SER A 93 -7.00 -9.69 8.75
CA SER A 93 -6.34 -8.83 9.72
C SER A 93 -6.18 -7.42 9.17
N ALA A 94 -5.83 -7.29 7.88
CA ALA A 94 -5.68 -6.00 7.24
C ALA A 94 -6.98 -5.19 7.27
N MET A 95 -8.10 -5.83 6.97
CA MET A 95 -9.41 -5.18 7.03
C MET A 95 -9.74 -4.73 8.45
N LYS A 96 -9.40 -5.56 9.44
CA LYS A 96 -9.59 -5.23 10.85
C LYS A 96 -8.78 -4.00 11.27
N TYR A 97 -7.59 -3.82 10.72
CA TYR A 97 -6.71 -2.69 11.04
C TYR A 97 -6.89 -1.50 10.10
N GLY A 98 -7.94 -1.49 9.31
CA GLY A 98 -8.35 -0.29 8.60
C GLY A 98 -7.99 -0.24 7.12
N ALA A 99 -7.61 -1.35 6.51
CA ALA A 99 -7.48 -1.38 5.05
C ALA A 99 -8.84 -1.09 4.41
N SER A 100 -8.83 -0.34 3.33
CA SER A 100 -10.06 0.01 2.61
C SER A 100 -10.55 -1.16 1.77
N ASP A 101 -9.61 -1.96 1.26
CA ASP A 101 -9.92 -3.12 0.43
C ASP A 101 -8.68 -4.01 0.34
N TYR A 102 -8.84 -5.22 -0.22
CA TYR A 102 -7.71 -6.09 -0.51
C TYR A 102 -7.92 -6.81 -1.84
N VAL A 103 -6.81 -7.20 -2.47
CA VAL A 103 -6.83 -7.90 -3.76
C VAL A 103 -5.95 -9.15 -3.64
N LEU A 104 -6.48 -10.28 -4.00
CA LEU A 104 -5.77 -11.55 -4.00
C LEU A 104 -5.00 -11.77 -5.31
#